data_85e268787b2b2b2b5052825464a6c0be
#
_entry.id   85e268787b2b2b2b5052825464a6c0be
#
_cell.length_a   1.000
_cell.length_b   1.000
_cell.length_c   1.000
_cell.angle_alpha   90.00
_cell.angle_beta   90.00
_cell.angle_gamma   90.00
#
_symmetry.space_group_name_H-M   'P 1'
#
loop_
_entity.id
_entity.type
_entity.pdbx_description
1 polymer ?
#
loop_
_entity_poly.entity_id
_entity_poly.type
_entity_poly.pdbx_seq_one_letter_code
_entity_poly.pdbx_strand_id
1 'polypeptide(L)'
;MKILMTPRMERCIGCYSCALACARLVHQNLSWLTAGIRIKSTGGLSTGFNAITCLACDPAPCVLSCPTGAYTQREGGGVRVRKKHCIRCGECAVACPVDAIYLDSGSDPFVCIHCGRCVGFCPHDCLEMKPVSKEPAEGSVAEVAP
;
A
#
# COMPACT_ATOMS: atom_id res chain seq x y z
N MET A 1 -14.92 8.67 1.49
CA MET A 1 -13.66 8.04 1.97
C MET A 1 -12.49 8.62 1.19
N LYS A 2 -11.33 8.74 1.82
CA LYS A 2 -10.10 9.20 1.14
C LYS A 2 -9.13 8.04 0.99
N ILE A 3 -8.40 8.03 -0.11
CA ILE A 3 -7.33 7.08 -0.39
C ILE A 3 -5.98 7.78 -0.45
N LEU A 4 -4.93 7.04 -0.09
CA LEU A 4 -3.55 7.53 -0.18
C LEU A 4 -3.09 7.48 -1.64
N MET A 5 -2.58 8.60 -2.11
CA MET A 5 -2.00 8.75 -3.44
C MET A 5 -0.55 9.21 -3.35
N THR A 6 0.23 8.89 -4.35
CA THR A 6 1.67 9.19 -4.42
C THR A 6 1.99 9.99 -5.70
N PRO A 7 1.39 11.18 -5.89
CA PRO A 7 1.43 11.88 -7.19
C PRO A 7 2.75 12.59 -7.48
N ARG A 8 3.60 12.78 -6.49
CA ARG A 8 4.84 13.58 -6.63
C ARG A 8 6.09 12.80 -6.24
N MET A 9 6.19 11.54 -6.70
CA MET A 9 7.33 10.68 -6.39
C MET A 9 8.66 11.16 -6.97
N GLU A 10 8.63 12.07 -7.94
CA GLU A 10 9.84 12.75 -8.45
C GLU A 10 10.58 13.55 -7.37
N ARG A 11 9.90 13.93 -6.29
CA ARG A 11 10.47 14.63 -5.14
C ARG A 11 11.01 13.71 -4.06
N CYS A 12 10.77 12.40 -4.16
CA CYS A 12 11.16 11.44 -3.14
C CYS A 12 12.68 11.25 -3.14
N ILE A 13 13.27 11.34 -1.95
CA ILE A 13 14.71 11.12 -1.72
C ILE A 13 15.01 9.77 -1.05
N GLY A 14 14.01 8.94 -0.84
CA GLY A 14 14.18 7.64 -0.20
C GLY A 14 14.51 7.71 1.28
N CYS A 15 14.02 8.72 2.01
CA CYS A 15 14.30 8.87 3.45
C CYS A 15 13.55 7.86 4.34
N TYR A 16 12.57 7.14 3.81
CA TYR A 16 11.73 6.15 4.53
C TYR A 16 10.90 6.70 5.69
N SER A 17 10.78 8.00 5.87
CA SER A 17 9.98 8.59 6.95
C SER A 17 8.52 8.18 6.91
N CYS A 18 7.93 8.06 5.72
CA CYS A 18 6.56 7.56 5.52
C CYS A 18 6.40 6.09 5.95
N ALA A 19 7.35 5.24 5.59
CA ALA A 19 7.33 3.82 5.97
C ALA A 19 7.53 3.64 7.48
N LEU A 20 8.46 4.38 8.08
CA LEU A 20 8.67 4.35 9.54
C LEU A 20 7.47 4.89 10.30
N ALA A 21 6.84 5.96 9.82
CA ALA A 21 5.61 6.50 10.41
C ALA A 21 4.47 5.48 10.34
N CYS A 22 4.30 4.80 9.20
CA CYS A 22 3.32 3.74 9.05
C CYS A 22 3.58 2.57 10.00
N ALA A 23 4.80 2.08 10.04
CA ALA A 23 5.19 0.98 10.93
C ALA A 23 4.95 1.33 12.40
N ARG A 24 5.35 2.52 12.82
CA ARG A 24 5.23 2.97 14.21
C ARG A 24 3.78 3.23 14.62
N LEU A 25 3.05 3.99 13.82
CA LEU A 25 1.74 4.51 14.22
C LEU A 25 0.58 3.54 13.95
N VAL A 26 0.73 2.70 12.94
CA VAL A 26 -0.33 1.76 12.53
C VAL A 26 -0.03 0.34 13.03
N HIS A 27 1.19 -0.13 12.85
CA HIS A 27 1.58 -1.51 13.15
C HIS A 27 2.35 -1.65 14.47
N GLN A 28 2.63 -0.55 15.15
CA GLN A 28 3.34 -0.51 16.45
C GLN A 28 4.69 -1.24 16.43
N ASN A 29 5.40 -1.13 15.32
CA ASN A 29 6.70 -1.72 15.06
C ASN A 29 7.66 -0.64 14.56
N LEU A 30 8.98 -0.84 14.71
CA LEU A 30 10.01 0.08 14.27
C LEU A 30 10.69 -0.34 12.95
N SER A 31 10.21 -1.39 12.32
CA SER A 31 10.75 -1.87 11.04
C SER A 31 9.96 -1.31 9.86
N TRP A 32 10.63 -0.64 8.92
CA TRP A 32 10.00 -0.22 7.66
C TRP A 32 9.48 -1.40 6.82
N LEU A 33 9.94 -2.62 7.08
CA LEU A 33 9.48 -3.84 6.42
C LEU A 33 8.03 -4.20 6.81
N THR A 34 7.55 -3.70 7.93
CA THR A 34 6.19 -3.93 8.42
C THR A 34 5.26 -2.75 8.14
N ALA A 35 5.58 -1.93 7.17
CA ALA A 35 4.74 -0.82 6.74
C ALA A 35 3.80 -1.21 5.61
N GLY A 36 2.66 -0.52 5.53
CA GLY A 36 1.74 -0.64 4.40
C GLY A 36 2.17 0.15 3.17
N ILE A 37 3.14 1.04 3.30
CA ILE A 37 3.79 1.75 2.21
C ILE A 37 5.24 1.30 2.11
N ARG A 38 5.68 0.96 0.92
CA ARG A 38 7.07 0.58 0.64
C ARG A 38 7.68 1.51 -0.39
N ILE A 39 8.91 1.94 -0.12
CA ILE A 39 9.68 2.76 -1.04
C ILE A 39 10.73 1.87 -1.71
N LYS A 40 10.74 1.87 -3.02
CA LYS A 40 11.73 1.15 -3.83
C LYS A 40 12.47 2.09 -4.75
N SER A 41 13.77 1.89 -4.90
CA SER A 41 14.55 2.53 -5.94
C SER A 41 14.13 2.02 -7.32
N THR A 42 14.05 2.91 -8.29
CA THR A 42 13.77 2.56 -9.70
C THR A 42 14.98 1.99 -10.43
N GLY A 43 16.15 1.94 -9.75
CA GLY A 43 17.41 1.41 -10.27
C GLY A 43 18.31 2.49 -10.88
N GLY A 44 19.62 2.20 -11.01
CA GLY A 44 20.63 3.11 -11.55
C GLY A 44 21.12 4.20 -10.56
N LEU A 45 22.11 4.98 -11.00
CA LEU A 45 22.79 5.98 -10.14
C LEU A 45 22.01 7.29 -9.99
N SER A 46 21.14 7.62 -10.93
CA SER A 46 20.42 8.89 -10.98
C SER A 46 18.91 8.70 -11.13
N THR A 47 18.41 7.58 -10.73
CA THR A 47 16.97 7.27 -10.78
C THR A 47 16.27 7.67 -9.50
N GLY A 48 14.96 7.86 -9.59
CA GLY A 48 14.11 8.21 -8.48
C GLY A 48 13.67 7.00 -7.65
N PHE A 49 12.64 7.22 -6.86
CA PHE A 49 11.99 6.23 -6.02
C PHE A 49 10.53 6.07 -6.38
N ASN A 50 10.01 4.87 -6.20
CA ASN A 50 8.59 4.57 -6.30
C ASN A 50 8.02 4.14 -4.95
N ALA A 51 6.79 4.52 -4.69
CA ALA A 51 6.04 4.03 -3.55
C ALA A 51 5.06 2.94 -4.00
N ILE A 52 5.08 1.82 -3.30
CA ILE A 52 4.11 0.74 -3.48
C ILE A 52 3.12 0.83 -2.34
N THR A 53 1.87 1.08 -2.68
CA THR A 53 0.74 1.18 -1.76
C THR A 53 -0.47 0.43 -2.30
N CYS A 54 -1.43 0.16 -1.43
CA CYS A 54 -2.71 -0.40 -1.86
C CYS A 54 -3.43 0.56 -2.84
N LEU A 55 -3.96 0.01 -3.93
CA LEU A 55 -4.70 0.75 -4.95
C LEU A 55 -6.17 1.00 -4.58
N ALA A 56 -6.61 0.56 -3.41
CA ALA A 56 -8.00 0.64 -2.98
C ALA A 56 -8.99 0.00 -3.98
N CYS A 57 -8.64 -1.17 -4.49
CA CYS A 57 -9.46 -1.90 -5.46
C CYS A 57 -10.89 -2.14 -4.96
N ASP A 58 -11.85 -2.07 -5.87
CA ASP A 58 -13.25 -2.40 -5.61
C ASP A 58 -13.84 -3.13 -6.85
N PRO A 59 -14.10 -4.44 -6.78
CA PRO A 59 -13.84 -5.36 -5.67
C PRO A 59 -12.35 -5.65 -5.48
N ALA A 60 -11.93 -5.88 -4.23
CA ALA A 60 -10.54 -6.16 -3.90
C ALA A 60 -10.19 -7.64 -4.12
N PRO A 61 -9.21 -7.98 -4.98
CA PRO A 61 -8.80 -9.35 -5.23
C PRO A 61 -8.33 -10.08 -3.97
N CYS A 62 -7.64 -9.37 -3.07
CA CYS A 62 -7.18 -9.93 -1.80
C CYS A 62 -8.30 -10.32 -0.84
N VAL A 63 -9.45 -9.66 -0.92
CA VAL A 63 -10.66 -10.06 -0.18
C VAL A 63 -11.24 -11.34 -0.77
N LEU A 64 -11.35 -11.39 -2.10
CA LEU A 64 -11.92 -12.54 -2.81
C LEU A 64 -11.06 -13.82 -2.65
N SER A 65 -9.75 -13.67 -2.54
CA SER A 65 -8.82 -14.79 -2.39
C SER A 65 -8.66 -15.29 -0.96
N CYS A 66 -9.08 -14.52 0.04
CA CYS A 66 -8.90 -14.89 1.44
C CYS A 66 -9.89 -15.99 1.86
N PRO A 67 -9.41 -17.22 2.21
CA PRO A 67 -10.31 -18.34 2.50
C PRO A 67 -11.01 -18.21 3.85
N THR A 68 -10.48 -17.40 4.77
CA THR A 68 -11.00 -17.26 6.15
C THR A 68 -11.75 -15.94 6.38
N GLY A 69 -11.84 -15.07 5.37
CA GLY A 69 -12.46 -13.77 5.52
C GLY A 69 -11.68 -12.80 6.43
N ALA A 70 -10.36 -13.01 6.59
CA ALA A 70 -9.49 -12.10 7.34
C ALA A 70 -9.42 -10.71 6.69
N TYR A 71 -9.48 -10.66 5.37
CA TYR A 71 -9.62 -9.42 4.60
C TYR A 71 -11.08 -9.07 4.41
N THR A 72 -11.43 -7.83 4.67
CA THR A 72 -12.77 -7.29 4.46
C THR A 72 -12.70 -6.04 3.61
N GLN A 73 -13.65 -5.93 2.66
CA GLN A 73 -13.78 -4.75 1.80
C GLN A 73 -14.20 -3.54 2.62
N ARG A 74 -13.57 -2.40 2.38
CA ARG A 74 -14.02 -1.10 2.90
C ARG A 74 -14.95 -0.45 1.89
N GLU A 75 -15.96 0.23 2.41
CA GLU A 75 -16.81 1.07 1.58
C GLU A 75 -15.98 2.18 0.92
N GLY A 76 -16.08 2.31 -0.39
CA GLY A 76 -15.31 3.26 -1.18
C GLY A 76 -13.93 2.79 -1.61
N GLY A 77 -13.59 1.52 -1.39
CA GLY A 77 -12.33 0.90 -1.79
C GLY A 77 -11.34 0.71 -0.64
N GLY A 78 -10.37 -0.17 -0.87
CA GLY A 78 -9.41 -0.58 0.13
C GLY A 78 -9.90 -1.71 1.02
N VAL A 79 -9.04 -2.12 1.94
CA VAL A 79 -9.27 -3.31 2.75
C VAL A 79 -8.92 -3.08 4.21
N ARG A 80 -9.51 -3.91 5.06
CA ARG A 80 -9.11 -4.08 6.46
C ARG A 80 -8.71 -5.52 6.69
N VAL A 81 -7.73 -5.73 7.55
CA VAL A 81 -7.24 -7.06 7.90
C VAL A 81 -7.56 -7.35 9.36
N ARG A 82 -8.23 -8.48 9.57
CA ARG A 82 -8.45 -9.04 10.91
C ARG A 82 -7.45 -10.15 11.16
N LYS A 83 -6.31 -9.84 11.75
CA LYS A 83 -5.22 -10.80 11.98
C LYS A 83 -5.65 -12.05 12.76
N LYS A 84 -6.67 -11.93 13.61
CA LYS A 84 -7.22 -13.06 14.37
C LYS A 84 -7.78 -14.20 13.49
N HIS A 85 -8.26 -13.86 12.29
CA HIS A 85 -8.82 -14.81 11.33
C HIS A 85 -7.81 -15.25 10.28
N CYS A 86 -6.61 -14.66 10.27
CA CYS A 86 -5.58 -14.96 9.29
C CYS A 86 -4.90 -16.29 9.59
N ILE A 87 -4.89 -17.20 8.62
CA ILE A 87 -4.19 -18.48 8.69
C ILE A 87 -2.79 -18.42 8.06
N ARG A 88 -2.33 -17.24 7.64
CA ARG A 88 -0.99 -17.02 7.09
C ARG A 88 -0.71 -17.81 5.80
N CYS A 89 -1.72 -18.03 4.97
CA CYS A 89 -1.58 -18.79 3.72
C CYS A 89 -0.88 -18.01 2.61
N GLY A 90 -0.83 -16.68 2.65
CA GLY A 90 -0.18 -15.84 1.65
C GLY A 90 -0.99 -15.58 0.37
N GLU A 91 -2.19 -16.11 0.23
CA GLU A 91 -3.02 -15.98 -0.97
C GLU A 91 -3.35 -14.51 -1.31
N CYS A 92 -3.53 -13.68 -0.30
CA CYS A 92 -3.78 -12.25 -0.48
C CYS A 92 -2.62 -11.53 -1.18
N ALA A 93 -1.39 -11.88 -0.84
CA ALA A 93 -0.20 -11.29 -1.46
C ALA A 93 -0.07 -11.73 -2.92
N VAL A 94 -0.37 -12.99 -3.23
CA VAL A 94 -0.36 -13.51 -4.60
C VAL A 94 -1.45 -12.85 -5.45
N ALA A 95 -2.62 -12.60 -4.87
CA ALA A 95 -3.75 -12.00 -5.58
C ALA A 95 -3.58 -10.49 -5.83
N CYS A 96 -2.69 -9.80 -5.11
CA CYS A 96 -2.50 -8.36 -5.25
C CYS A 96 -1.79 -8.02 -6.57
N PRO A 97 -2.42 -7.21 -7.46
CA PRO A 97 -1.86 -6.92 -8.78
C PRO A 97 -0.62 -6.02 -8.75
N VAL A 98 -0.41 -5.30 -7.65
CA VAL A 98 0.71 -4.36 -7.49
C VAL A 98 1.67 -4.76 -6.39
N ASP A 99 1.55 -5.96 -5.85
CA ASP A 99 2.40 -6.46 -4.76
C ASP A 99 2.42 -5.54 -3.53
N ALA A 100 1.28 -4.97 -3.19
CA ALA A 100 1.14 -4.02 -2.09
C ALA A 100 0.96 -4.70 -0.71
N ILE A 101 0.85 -6.01 -0.67
CA ILE A 101 0.74 -6.78 0.56
C ILE A 101 2.08 -7.41 0.87
N TYR A 102 2.65 -7.03 2.00
CA TYR A 102 3.90 -7.56 2.50
C TYR A 102 3.62 -8.64 3.55
N LEU A 103 4.33 -9.76 3.46
CA LEU A 103 4.31 -10.82 4.47
C LEU A 103 5.61 -10.73 5.29
N ASP A 104 5.49 -10.66 6.60
CA ASP A 104 6.66 -10.69 7.48
C ASP A 104 7.25 -12.11 7.62
N SER A 105 8.26 -12.28 8.47
CA SER A 105 8.89 -13.58 8.73
C SER A 105 7.92 -14.64 9.27
N GLY A 106 6.84 -14.22 9.93
CA GLY A 106 5.77 -15.08 10.41
C GLY A 106 4.62 -15.24 9.42
N SER A 107 4.75 -14.70 8.20
CA SER A 107 3.70 -14.65 7.17
C SER A 107 2.47 -13.84 7.56
N ASP A 108 2.58 -12.91 8.51
CA ASP A 108 1.53 -11.95 8.83
C ASP A 108 1.49 -10.86 7.74
N PRO A 109 0.30 -10.52 7.22
CA PRO A 109 0.17 -9.56 6.15
C PRO A 109 0.16 -8.11 6.64
N PHE A 110 0.85 -7.24 5.91
CA PHE A 110 0.84 -5.79 6.09
C PHE A 110 0.40 -5.11 4.80
N VAL A 111 -0.59 -4.25 4.90
CA VAL A 111 -1.18 -3.53 3.77
C VAL A 111 -1.55 -2.12 4.18
N CYS A 112 -1.51 -1.18 3.24
CA CYS A 112 -1.96 0.18 3.48
C CYS A 112 -3.47 0.21 3.73
N ILE A 113 -3.88 0.83 4.84
CA ILE A 113 -5.29 1.02 5.21
C ILE A 113 -5.81 2.43 4.89
N HIS A 114 -5.04 3.20 4.14
CA HIS A 114 -5.40 4.57 3.73
C HIS A 114 -5.74 5.51 4.91
N CYS A 115 -5.01 5.39 6.01
CA CYS A 115 -5.24 6.24 7.20
C CYS A 115 -4.64 7.66 7.07
N GLY A 116 -3.74 7.88 6.11
CA GLY A 116 -3.14 9.18 5.82
C GLY A 116 -2.07 9.67 6.81
N ARG A 117 -1.71 8.90 7.83
CA ARG A 117 -0.74 9.33 8.85
C ARG A 117 0.65 9.60 8.28
N CYS A 118 1.06 8.85 7.26
CA CYS A 118 2.36 9.02 6.62
C CYS A 118 2.50 10.33 5.83
N VAL A 119 1.41 10.94 5.40
CA VAL A 119 1.42 12.18 4.60
C VAL A 119 2.14 13.31 5.34
N GLY A 120 1.84 13.49 6.62
CA GLY A 120 2.46 14.52 7.46
C GLY A 120 3.95 14.31 7.75
N PHE A 121 4.47 13.11 7.53
CA PHE A 121 5.87 12.75 7.77
C PHE A 121 6.75 12.82 6.51
N CYS A 122 6.16 13.05 5.35
CA CYS A 122 6.93 13.24 4.12
C CYS A 122 7.47 14.66 4.02
N PRO A 123 8.80 14.89 4.13
CA PRO A 123 9.37 16.24 4.10
C PRO A 123 9.33 16.89 2.73
N HIS A 124 9.10 16.09 1.67
CA HIS A 124 9.09 16.54 0.28
C HIS A 124 7.68 16.56 -0.34
N ASP A 125 6.65 16.36 0.47
CA ASP A 125 5.25 16.45 0.03
C ASP A 125 4.93 15.51 -1.16
N CYS A 126 5.48 14.28 -1.11
CA CYS A 126 5.26 13.29 -2.17
C CYS A 126 3.88 12.64 -2.10
N LEU A 127 3.27 12.63 -0.92
CA LEU A 127 2.05 11.89 -0.59
C LEU A 127 0.87 12.83 -0.38
N GLU A 128 -0.31 12.39 -0.75
CA GLU A 128 -1.55 13.12 -0.44
C GLU A 128 -2.73 12.17 -0.25
N MET A 129 -3.77 12.65 0.42
CA MET A 129 -5.04 11.96 0.54
C MET A 129 -6.06 12.56 -0.41
N LYS A 130 -6.60 11.76 -1.32
CA LYS A 130 -7.66 12.19 -2.25
C LYS A 130 -8.99 11.51 -1.93
N PRO A 131 -10.13 12.23 -2.07
CA PRO A 131 -11.44 11.59 -2.01
C PRO A 131 -11.58 10.59 -3.15
N VAL A 132 -12.26 9.47 -2.90
CA VAL A 132 -12.60 8.51 -3.94
C VAL A 132 -13.69 9.12 -4.81
N SER A 133 -13.36 9.48 -6.05
CA SER A 133 -14.35 9.76 -7.08
C SER A 133 -14.85 8.42 -7.62
N LYS A 134 -16.16 8.26 -7.72
CA LYS A 134 -16.79 7.09 -8.32
C LYS A 134 -16.75 7.14 -9.87
N GLU A 135 -15.64 7.58 -10.44
CA GLU A 135 -15.44 7.42 -11.88
C GLU A 135 -14.77 6.08 -12.11
N PRO A 136 -15.28 5.25 -13.05
CA PRO A 136 -14.59 4.04 -13.44
C PRO A 136 -13.20 4.43 -13.95
N ALA A 137 -12.18 3.85 -13.38
CA ALA A 137 -10.83 4.00 -13.87
C ALA A 137 -10.78 3.42 -15.29
N GLU A 138 -10.93 4.26 -16.30
CA GLU A 138 -10.46 3.94 -17.63
C GLU A 138 -8.96 3.75 -17.54
N GLY A 139 -8.53 2.54 -17.88
CA GLY A 139 -7.18 2.11 -17.71
C GLY A 139 -6.18 2.98 -18.42
N SER A 140 -5.33 3.64 -17.68
CA SER A 140 -4.00 3.93 -18.18
C SER A 140 -3.13 2.71 -17.90
N VAL A 141 -3.16 1.78 -18.83
CA VAL A 141 -2.09 0.81 -18.99
C VAL A 141 -0.88 1.67 -19.36
N ALA A 142 0.02 1.89 -18.41
CA ALA A 142 1.34 2.38 -18.74
C ALA A 142 1.98 1.30 -19.60
N GLU A 143 1.97 1.55 -20.90
CA GLU A 143 2.64 0.75 -21.90
C GLU A 143 4.12 0.75 -21.56
N VAL A 144 4.59 -0.39 -21.05
CA VAL A 144 6.02 -0.65 -20.90
C VAL A 144 6.56 -0.83 -22.31
N ALA A 145 7.18 0.20 -22.83
CA ALA A 145 7.91 0.09 -24.08
C ALA A 145 9.07 -0.89 -23.91
N PRO A 146 9.36 -1.77 -24.91
CA PRO A 146 10.43 -2.77 -24.86
C PRO A 146 11.82 -2.15 -24.81
#